data_44ba16cb606cd4c2c790729f132a3b0e
#
_entry.id   44ba16cb606cd4c2c790729f132a3b0e
#
_cell.length_a   1.000
_cell.length_b   1.000
_cell.length_c   1.000
_cell.angle_alpha   90.00
_cell.angle_beta   90.00
_cell.angle_gamma   90.00
#
_symmetry.space_group_name_H-M   'P 1'
#
loop_
_entity.id
_entity.type
_entity.pdbx_description
1 polymer ?
#
loop_
_entity_poly.entity_id
_entity_poly.type
_entity_poly.pdbx_seq_one_letter_code
_entity_poly.pdbx_strand_id
1 'polypeptide(L)'
;SGGARGIAHIGVIAELLDSGYNITSISGTSMGALVGAMQAKGTLPEFKEWLLSVTKMDMLKFMDLAVGYGGLIKGEKIMKVVGEYIGDMNIENLPIPFSCVAADLEGHREVVFDAGNLLLAIRASCSIPTVFLPVYHKNMRLVDGGVLNPLPLDLIKRNPGDVLVAVNVNANIPYEPVLPEKKLLKEQEIHYSKMRAALNEKWSGLIDLYVEKYRKGRPAKPKPYNLFDVISDSIILAQNKAASLYIDKYNPDIVIETSVDICSTFDFYKSEELIEAGRIACRKALQKAESRD
;
A
#
# COMPACT_ATOMS: atom_id res chain seq x y z
N SER A 1 -1.49 1.92 6.19
CA SER A 1 -1.26 2.88 5.10
C SER A 1 -0.10 2.40 4.21
N GLY A 2 0.39 3.22 3.22
CA GLY A 2 1.69 2.92 2.59
C GLY A 2 1.76 2.95 1.06
N GLY A 3 0.70 3.20 0.31
CA GLY A 3 0.73 3.11 -1.15
C GLY A 3 1.20 1.72 -1.62
N ALA A 4 2.10 1.64 -2.61
CA ALA A 4 2.63 0.34 -3.08
C ALA A 4 3.32 -0.46 -1.97
N ARG A 5 4.01 0.19 -1.01
CA ARG A 5 4.62 -0.49 0.15
C ARG A 5 3.61 -1.31 0.95
N GLY A 6 2.33 -0.90 0.95
CA GLY A 6 1.26 -1.62 1.63
C GLY A 6 0.96 -3.01 1.04
N ILE A 7 1.50 -3.37 -0.14
CA ILE A 7 1.46 -4.75 -0.66
C ILE A 7 2.18 -5.72 0.31
N ALA A 8 3.13 -5.22 1.09
CA ALA A 8 3.80 -6.01 2.13
C ALA A 8 2.83 -6.60 3.17
N HIS A 9 1.67 -5.97 3.41
CA HIS A 9 0.64 -6.54 4.28
C HIS A 9 0.19 -7.94 3.85
N ILE A 10 0.20 -8.24 2.53
CA ILE A 10 -0.13 -9.59 2.01
C ILE A 10 0.86 -10.62 2.55
N GLY A 11 2.16 -10.28 2.53
CA GLY A 11 3.22 -11.13 3.07
C GLY A 11 3.11 -11.31 4.57
N VAL A 12 2.80 -10.23 5.29
CA VAL A 12 2.59 -10.26 6.75
C VAL A 12 1.41 -11.17 7.11
N ILE A 13 0.26 -11.01 6.45
CA ILE A 13 -0.93 -11.85 6.67
C ILE A 13 -0.59 -13.32 6.42
N ALA A 14 0.08 -13.62 5.31
CA ALA A 14 0.45 -14.99 4.98
C ALA A 14 1.38 -15.60 6.04
N GLU A 15 2.39 -14.87 6.52
CA GLU A 15 3.32 -15.37 7.54
C GLU A 15 2.65 -15.56 8.90
N LEU A 16 1.73 -14.66 9.30
CA LEU A 16 0.93 -14.82 10.51
C LEU A 16 0.10 -16.11 10.47
N LEU A 17 -0.61 -16.36 9.35
CA LEU A 17 -1.41 -17.56 9.17
C LEU A 17 -0.55 -18.83 9.16
N ASP A 18 0.59 -18.80 8.45
CA ASP A 18 1.55 -19.92 8.38
C ASP A 18 2.18 -20.21 9.77
N SER A 19 2.28 -19.19 10.63
CA SER A 19 2.75 -19.31 12.02
C SER A 19 1.66 -19.71 13.02
N GLY A 20 0.45 -20.05 12.52
CA GLY A 20 -0.65 -20.54 13.36
C GLY A 20 -1.54 -19.47 14.01
N TYR A 21 -1.33 -18.19 13.69
CA TYR A 21 -2.23 -17.14 14.16
C TYR A 21 -3.56 -17.16 13.39
N ASN A 22 -4.64 -16.87 14.10
CA ASN A 22 -5.95 -16.63 13.50
C ASN A 22 -6.30 -15.14 13.55
N ILE A 23 -6.64 -14.54 12.42
CA ILE A 23 -6.96 -13.11 12.34
C ILE A 23 -8.42 -12.91 12.70
N THR A 24 -8.68 -12.30 13.85
CA THR A 24 -10.01 -12.11 14.44
C THR A 24 -10.62 -10.74 14.18
N SER A 25 -9.79 -9.73 13.85
CA SER A 25 -10.25 -8.37 13.50
C SER A 25 -9.16 -7.66 12.69
N ILE A 26 -9.59 -6.78 11.77
CA ILE A 26 -8.69 -6.02 10.91
C ILE A 26 -9.12 -4.55 10.93
N SER A 27 -8.15 -3.67 11.12
CA SER A 27 -8.31 -2.24 10.87
C SER A 27 -7.20 -1.73 9.95
N GLY A 28 -7.55 -0.88 9.01
CA GLY A 28 -6.59 -0.43 8.01
C GLY A 28 -6.86 0.96 7.44
N THR A 29 -5.84 1.54 6.83
CA THR A 29 -5.92 2.82 6.12
C THR A 29 -5.26 2.68 4.75
N SER A 30 -5.85 3.28 3.71
CA SER A 30 -5.28 3.27 2.36
C SER A 30 -5.05 1.83 1.83
N MET A 31 -3.85 1.50 1.39
CA MET A 31 -3.52 0.12 0.96
C MET A 31 -3.75 -0.90 2.07
N GLY A 32 -3.56 -0.53 3.34
CA GLY A 32 -3.88 -1.41 4.47
C GLY A 32 -5.39 -1.68 4.58
N ALA A 33 -6.24 -0.71 4.23
CA ALA A 33 -7.68 -0.92 4.12
C ALA A 33 -8.04 -1.87 2.97
N LEU A 34 -7.41 -1.68 1.80
CA LEU A 34 -7.66 -2.52 0.63
C LEU A 34 -7.26 -3.98 0.88
N VAL A 35 -6.02 -4.22 1.32
CA VAL A 35 -5.53 -5.58 1.63
C VAL A 35 -6.31 -6.20 2.78
N GLY A 36 -6.60 -5.41 3.83
CA GLY A 36 -7.38 -5.85 4.97
C GLY A 36 -8.82 -6.27 4.60
N ALA A 37 -9.47 -5.50 3.71
CA ALA A 37 -10.81 -5.84 3.21
C ALA A 37 -10.81 -7.13 2.37
N MET A 38 -9.80 -7.33 1.51
CA MET A 38 -9.66 -8.57 0.75
C MET A 38 -9.48 -9.77 1.68
N GLN A 39 -8.67 -9.62 2.74
CA GLN A 39 -8.51 -10.67 3.76
C GLN A 39 -9.80 -10.89 4.53
N ALA A 40 -10.47 -9.83 4.97
CA ALA A 40 -11.70 -9.94 5.75
C ALA A 40 -12.83 -10.61 4.97
N LYS A 41 -12.86 -10.44 3.65
CA LYS A 41 -13.79 -11.10 2.74
C LYS A 41 -13.37 -12.52 2.35
N GLY A 42 -12.06 -12.84 2.39
CA GLY A 42 -11.51 -14.11 1.95
C GLY A 42 -11.12 -14.15 0.46
N THR A 43 -10.98 -13.00 -0.21
CA THR A 43 -10.59 -12.89 -1.63
C THR A 43 -9.13 -12.42 -1.81
N LEU A 44 -8.36 -12.39 -0.72
CA LEU A 44 -6.95 -11.97 -0.78
C LEU A 44 -6.07 -12.86 -1.67
N PRO A 45 -6.24 -14.20 -1.73
CA PRO A 45 -5.45 -15.05 -2.61
C PRO A 45 -5.60 -14.66 -4.10
N GLU A 46 -6.82 -14.49 -4.59
CA GLU A 46 -7.11 -14.13 -5.97
C GLU A 46 -6.61 -12.71 -6.29
N PHE A 47 -6.78 -11.77 -5.37
CA PHE A 47 -6.27 -10.41 -5.50
C PHE A 47 -4.73 -10.38 -5.55
N LYS A 48 -4.05 -11.20 -4.75
CA LYS A 48 -2.59 -11.37 -4.78
C LYS A 48 -2.12 -11.85 -6.15
N GLU A 49 -2.75 -12.88 -6.73
CA GLU A 49 -2.39 -13.38 -8.06
C GLU A 49 -2.53 -12.29 -9.13
N TRP A 50 -3.60 -11.49 -9.06
CA TRP A 50 -3.75 -10.34 -9.94
C TRP A 50 -2.62 -9.34 -9.73
N LEU A 51 -2.30 -8.95 -8.49
CA LEU A 51 -1.21 -8.00 -8.19
C LEU A 51 0.15 -8.49 -8.73
N LEU A 52 0.43 -9.79 -8.64
CA LEU A 52 1.66 -10.39 -9.19
C LEU A 52 1.72 -10.32 -10.71
N SER A 53 0.57 -10.23 -11.40
CA SER A 53 0.50 -10.07 -12.86
C SER A 53 0.65 -8.62 -13.32
N VAL A 54 0.51 -7.63 -12.43
CA VAL A 54 0.52 -6.20 -12.77
C VAL A 54 1.91 -5.75 -13.24
N THR A 55 1.96 -5.16 -14.43
CA THR A 55 3.17 -4.60 -15.02
C THR A 55 3.18 -3.07 -14.97
N LYS A 56 4.34 -2.45 -15.23
CA LYS A 56 4.41 -0.97 -15.37
C LYS A 56 3.47 -0.43 -16.45
N MET A 57 3.25 -1.20 -17.53
CA MET A 57 2.33 -0.80 -18.60
C MET A 57 0.87 -0.82 -18.12
N ASP A 58 0.52 -1.77 -17.27
CA ASP A 58 -0.83 -1.85 -16.72
C ASP A 58 -1.09 -0.69 -15.76
N MET A 59 -0.08 -0.28 -14.98
CA MET A 59 -0.17 0.93 -14.15
C MET A 59 -0.52 2.17 -14.96
N LEU A 60 0.07 2.35 -16.15
CA LEU A 60 -0.27 3.47 -17.05
C LEU A 60 -1.71 3.38 -17.57
N LYS A 61 -2.23 2.16 -17.85
CA LYS A 61 -3.61 1.96 -18.28
C LYS A 61 -4.63 2.31 -17.19
N PHE A 62 -4.27 2.11 -15.90
CA PHE A 62 -5.13 2.46 -14.77
C PHE A 62 -5.18 3.96 -14.48
N MET A 63 -4.26 4.75 -15.05
CA MET A 63 -4.27 6.22 -14.90
C MET A 63 -5.40 6.83 -15.75
N ASP A 64 -6.54 7.07 -15.13
CA ASP A 64 -7.69 7.78 -15.69
C ASP A 64 -7.66 9.25 -15.25
N LEU A 65 -6.94 10.08 -16.02
CA LEU A 65 -6.74 11.48 -15.69
C LEU A 65 -8.06 12.26 -15.67
N ALA A 66 -8.24 13.09 -14.65
CA ALA A 66 -9.37 14.00 -14.52
C ALA A 66 -9.09 15.29 -15.28
N VAL A 67 -9.84 15.53 -16.35
CA VAL A 67 -9.72 16.77 -17.14
C VAL A 67 -10.12 17.98 -16.30
N GLY A 68 -9.28 19.03 -16.28
CA GLY A 68 -9.55 20.28 -15.54
C GLY A 68 -9.13 20.27 -14.06
N TYR A 69 -8.58 19.17 -13.55
CA TYR A 69 -8.19 19.02 -12.13
C TYR A 69 -6.66 18.85 -11.94
N GLY A 70 -5.86 19.54 -12.73
CA GLY A 70 -4.40 19.60 -12.50
C GLY A 70 -3.66 18.26 -12.57
N GLY A 71 -4.19 17.28 -13.33
CA GLY A 71 -3.53 15.99 -13.52
C GLY A 71 -3.88 14.93 -12.49
N LEU A 72 -4.89 15.16 -11.63
CA LEU A 72 -5.39 14.13 -10.69
C LEU A 72 -6.02 12.94 -11.43
N ILE A 73 -5.97 11.79 -10.80
CA ILE A 73 -6.54 10.53 -11.26
C ILE A 73 -7.94 10.37 -10.66
N LYS A 74 -8.92 9.98 -11.47
CA LYS A 74 -10.27 9.66 -10.97
C LYS A 74 -10.27 8.40 -10.12
N GLY A 75 -9.48 7.41 -10.48
CA GLY A 75 -9.38 6.12 -9.83
C GLY A 75 -10.51 5.15 -10.17
N GLU A 76 -11.38 5.48 -11.14
CA GLU A 76 -12.51 4.64 -11.53
C GLU A 76 -12.07 3.29 -12.10
N LYS A 77 -11.01 3.29 -12.92
CA LYS A 77 -10.51 2.06 -13.55
C LYS A 77 -9.96 1.07 -12.52
N ILE A 78 -9.17 1.54 -11.57
CA ILE A 78 -8.63 0.67 -10.53
C ILE A 78 -9.73 0.20 -9.57
N MET A 79 -10.69 1.07 -9.24
CA MET A 79 -11.81 0.71 -8.38
C MET A 79 -12.78 -0.27 -9.05
N LYS A 80 -12.87 -0.26 -10.39
CA LYS A 80 -13.59 -1.31 -11.11
C LYS A 80 -12.94 -2.67 -10.91
N VAL A 81 -11.62 -2.77 -11.03
CA VAL A 81 -10.89 -4.02 -10.76
C VAL A 81 -11.06 -4.45 -9.30
N VAL A 82 -10.89 -3.54 -8.36
CA VAL A 82 -11.12 -3.81 -6.92
C VAL A 82 -12.54 -4.32 -6.68
N GLY A 83 -13.53 -3.74 -7.37
CA GLY A 83 -14.93 -4.13 -7.30
C GLY A 83 -15.20 -5.56 -7.77
N GLU A 84 -14.41 -6.11 -8.70
CA GLU A 84 -14.52 -7.50 -9.14
C GLU A 84 -14.21 -8.50 -8.01
N TYR A 85 -13.31 -8.14 -7.09
CA TYR A 85 -12.97 -8.96 -5.90
C TYR A 85 -13.89 -8.70 -4.71
N ILE A 86 -14.34 -7.47 -4.52
CA ILE A 86 -15.17 -7.07 -3.38
C ILE A 86 -16.64 -7.37 -3.63
N GLY A 87 -17.13 -7.14 -4.87
CA GLY A 87 -18.56 -7.26 -5.20
C GLY A 87 -19.40 -6.20 -4.49
N ASP A 88 -20.70 -6.45 -4.42
CA ASP A 88 -21.66 -5.64 -3.64
C ASP A 88 -21.71 -6.14 -2.20
N MET A 89 -20.77 -5.66 -1.39
CA MET A 89 -20.59 -6.09 0.00
C MET A 89 -20.67 -4.90 0.94
N ASN A 90 -21.37 -5.05 2.04
CA ASN A 90 -21.32 -4.14 3.17
C ASN A 90 -20.30 -4.65 4.23
N ILE A 91 -19.67 -3.71 4.93
CA ILE A 91 -18.63 -3.98 5.92
C ILE A 91 -19.14 -4.90 7.03
N GLU A 92 -20.36 -4.67 7.53
CA GLU A 92 -20.98 -5.45 8.59
C GLU A 92 -21.27 -6.89 8.22
N ASN A 93 -21.22 -7.25 6.94
CA ASN A 93 -21.44 -8.60 6.43
C ASN A 93 -20.14 -9.39 6.18
N LEU A 94 -18.98 -8.78 6.46
CA LEU A 94 -17.69 -9.45 6.30
C LEU A 94 -17.51 -10.56 7.33
N PRO A 95 -16.91 -11.71 6.94
CA PRO A 95 -16.60 -12.81 7.86
C PRO A 95 -15.68 -12.41 9.02
N ILE A 96 -14.73 -11.50 8.79
CA ILE A 96 -13.83 -10.95 9.81
C ILE A 96 -14.24 -9.49 10.05
N PRO A 97 -14.46 -9.07 11.31
CA PRO A 97 -14.70 -7.67 11.67
C PRO A 97 -13.65 -6.75 11.05
N PHE A 98 -14.10 -5.74 10.33
CA PHE A 98 -13.26 -4.83 9.57
C PHE A 98 -13.66 -3.38 9.82
N SER A 99 -12.64 -2.50 9.84
CA SER A 99 -12.84 -1.05 9.81
C SER A 99 -11.75 -0.38 8.98
N CYS A 100 -12.07 0.75 8.38
CA CYS A 100 -11.08 1.59 7.73
C CYS A 100 -11.35 3.08 7.91
N VAL A 101 -10.35 3.89 7.60
CA VAL A 101 -10.31 5.31 7.90
C VAL A 101 -10.19 6.14 6.64
N ALA A 102 -10.94 7.24 6.58
CA ALA A 102 -10.72 8.37 5.69
C ALA A 102 -10.61 9.68 6.50
N ALA A 103 -10.16 10.75 5.87
CA ALA A 103 -10.11 12.08 6.46
C ALA A 103 -11.12 13.02 5.77
N ASP A 104 -11.96 13.68 6.54
CA ASP A 104 -12.92 14.69 6.07
C ASP A 104 -12.29 16.07 6.11
N LEU A 105 -12.04 16.66 4.94
CA LEU A 105 -11.44 17.99 4.82
C LEU A 105 -12.38 19.12 5.23
N GLU A 106 -13.71 18.93 5.13
CA GLU A 106 -14.68 19.94 5.53
C GLU A 106 -14.93 19.91 7.04
N GLY A 107 -15.04 18.69 7.60
CA GLY A 107 -15.27 18.50 9.03
C GLY A 107 -14.00 18.52 9.88
N HIS A 108 -12.80 18.60 9.28
CA HIS A 108 -11.51 18.56 9.97
C HIS A 108 -11.38 17.37 10.94
N ARG A 109 -11.79 16.17 10.50
CA ARG A 109 -11.90 14.99 11.37
C ARG A 109 -11.59 13.69 10.62
N GLU A 110 -11.29 12.68 11.41
CA GLU A 110 -11.29 11.29 10.98
C GLU A 110 -12.72 10.81 10.72
N VAL A 111 -12.88 9.98 9.70
CA VAL A 111 -14.11 9.27 9.35
C VAL A 111 -13.83 7.79 9.36
N VAL A 112 -14.44 7.08 10.32
CA VAL A 112 -14.35 5.65 10.46
C VAL A 112 -15.47 4.98 9.66
N PHE A 113 -15.12 4.00 8.85
CA PHE A 113 -16.04 3.12 8.16
C PHE A 113 -15.97 1.73 8.80
N ASP A 114 -16.97 1.39 9.57
CA ASP A 114 -17.18 0.07 10.20
C ASP A 114 -18.52 -0.55 9.81
N ALA A 115 -19.29 0.12 8.95
CA ALA A 115 -20.53 -0.31 8.34
C ALA A 115 -20.77 0.36 6.99
N GLY A 116 -21.68 -0.18 6.19
CA GLY A 116 -22.09 0.32 4.88
C GLY A 116 -21.22 -0.21 3.75
N ASN A 117 -21.31 0.43 2.57
CA ASN A 117 -20.71 -0.06 1.34
C ASN A 117 -19.18 -0.13 1.41
N LEU A 118 -18.61 -1.32 1.29
CA LEU A 118 -17.20 -1.61 1.44
C LEU A 118 -16.36 -0.94 0.33
N LEU A 119 -16.84 -0.96 -0.92
CA LEU A 119 -16.11 -0.38 -2.04
C LEU A 119 -15.98 1.14 -1.90
N LEU A 120 -17.04 1.81 -1.44
CA LEU A 120 -17.02 3.25 -1.13
C LEU A 120 -16.02 3.57 -0.02
N ALA A 121 -16.04 2.79 1.06
CA ALA A 121 -15.13 2.98 2.19
C ALA A 121 -13.66 2.85 1.76
N ILE A 122 -13.32 1.80 0.98
CA ILE A 122 -11.97 1.62 0.42
C ILE A 122 -11.61 2.77 -0.51
N ARG A 123 -12.53 3.17 -1.42
CA ARG A 123 -12.26 4.28 -2.35
C ARG A 123 -11.98 5.57 -1.60
N ALA A 124 -12.70 5.86 -0.53
CA ALA A 124 -12.45 7.03 0.32
C ALA A 124 -11.10 6.93 1.04
N SER A 125 -10.84 5.79 1.67
CA SER A 125 -9.60 5.52 2.40
C SER A 125 -8.33 5.57 1.52
N CYS A 126 -8.46 5.26 0.22
CA CYS A 126 -7.36 5.27 -0.76
C CYS A 126 -7.27 6.55 -1.59
N SER A 127 -8.02 7.62 -1.23
CA SER A 127 -8.00 8.90 -1.96
C SER A 127 -6.79 9.75 -1.63
N ILE A 128 -5.59 9.29 -2.00
CA ILE A 128 -4.31 9.95 -1.70
C ILE A 128 -4.34 11.40 -2.22
N PRO A 129 -4.16 12.42 -1.36
CA PRO A 129 -4.06 13.80 -1.78
C PRO A 129 -2.99 13.98 -2.87
N THR A 130 -3.22 14.88 -3.80
CA THR A 130 -2.37 15.15 -4.98
C THR A 130 -2.33 14.05 -6.04
N VAL A 131 -2.88 12.86 -5.77
CA VAL A 131 -2.93 11.72 -6.71
C VAL A 131 -4.35 11.48 -7.21
N PHE A 132 -5.28 11.24 -6.29
CA PHE A 132 -6.67 10.92 -6.59
C PHE A 132 -7.61 12.08 -6.28
N LEU A 133 -8.71 12.15 -7.04
CA LEU A 133 -9.83 13.03 -6.69
C LEU A 133 -10.38 12.63 -5.32
N PRO A 134 -10.72 13.61 -4.45
CA PRO A 134 -11.47 13.35 -3.22
C PRO A 134 -12.80 12.65 -3.50
N VAL A 135 -13.29 11.88 -2.54
CA VAL A 135 -14.63 11.29 -2.57
C VAL A 135 -15.61 12.21 -1.88
N TYR A 136 -16.68 12.58 -2.56
CA TYR A 136 -17.79 13.35 -1.97
C TYR A 136 -18.86 12.38 -1.46
N HIS A 137 -19.12 12.38 -0.15
CA HIS A 137 -20.12 11.53 0.49
C HIS A 137 -20.78 12.22 1.66
N LYS A 138 -22.12 12.30 1.69
CA LYS A 138 -22.92 12.90 2.80
C LYS A 138 -22.38 14.28 3.25
N ASN A 139 -22.15 15.21 2.32
CA ASN A 139 -21.59 16.55 2.55
C ASN A 139 -20.15 16.56 3.09
N MET A 140 -19.45 15.44 3.07
CA MET A 140 -18.03 15.33 3.41
C MET A 140 -17.18 15.30 2.13
N ARG A 141 -15.97 15.87 2.22
CA ARG A 141 -14.93 15.76 1.20
C ARG A 141 -13.80 14.89 1.72
N LEU A 142 -13.84 13.62 1.35
CA LEU A 142 -13.00 12.57 1.91
C LEU A 142 -11.71 12.40 1.10
N VAL A 143 -10.60 12.33 1.82
CA VAL A 143 -9.28 11.96 1.32
C VAL A 143 -8.73 10.78 2.13
N ASP A 144 -7.56 10.26 1.72
CA ASP A 144 -6.88 9.15 2.38
C ASP A 144 -6.74 9.39 3.89
N GLY A 145 -7.17 8.39 4.65
CA GLY A 145 -7.15 8.47 6.12
C GLY A 145 -5.76 8.54 6.72
N GLY A 146 -4.73 8.16 5.96
CA GLY A 146 -3.34 8.25 6.40
C GLY A 146 -2.88 9.67 6.72
N VAL A 147 -3.61 10.70 6.29
CA VAL A 147 -3.35 12.09 6.68
C VAL A 147 -3.51 12.29 8.19
N LEU A 148 -4.42 11.55 8.83
CA LEU A 148 -4.71 11.66 10.28
C LEU A 148 -4.33 10.40 11.04
N ASN A 149 -4.71 9.22 10.53
CA ASN A 149 -4.53 7.93 11.21
C ASN A 149 -3.95 6.88 10.25
N PRO A 150 -2.63 6.85 10.08
CA PRO A 150 -1.97 5.89 9.19
C PRO A 150 -1.93 4.47 9.75
N LEU A 151 -2.16 4.29 11.06
CA LEU A 151 -2.07 3.01 11.76
C LEU A 151 -3.21 2.93 12.81
N PRO A 152 -4.44 2.57 12.39
CA PRO A 152 -5.66 2.71 13.20
C PRO A 152 -5.80 1.59 14.24
N LEU A 153 -4.88 1.55 15.22
CA LEU A 153 -4.87 0.58 16.31
C LEU A 153 -6.04 0.75 17.29
N ASP A 154 -6.58 1.95 17.36
CA ASP A 154 -7.73 2.32 18.17
C ASP A 154 -9.05 1.70 17.70
N LEU A 155 -9.11 1.24 16.47
CA LEU A 155 -10.32 0.70 15.85
C LEU A 155 -10.41 -0.83 15.88
N ILE A 156 -9.35 -1.51 16.34
CA ILE A 156 -9.33 -2.96 16.41
C ILE A 156 -10.30 -3.48 17.47
N LYS A 157 -11.20 -4.38 17.07
CA LYS A 157 -12.07 -5.12 18.00
C LYS A 157 -11.29 -6.29 18.59
N ARG A 158 -10.98 -6.24 19.89
CA ARG A 158 -10.20 -7.26 20.60
C ARG A 158 -11.07 -8.06 21.54
N ASN A 159 -10.86 -9.36 21.58
CA ASN A 159 -11.34 -10.23 22.65
C ASN A 159 -10.24 -10.42 23.71
N PRO A 160 -10.58 -10.82 24.92
CA PRO A 160 -9.59 -11.19 25.93
C PRO A 160 -8.66 -12.28 25.40
N GLY A 161 -7.34 -12.05 25.48
CA GLY A 161 -6.32 -12.98 24.97
C GLY A 161 -5.91 -12.74 23.50
N ASP A 162 -6.56 -11.85 22.76
CA ASP A 162 -6.12 -11.49 21.41
C ASP A 162 -4.78 -10.72 21.45
N VAL A 163 -3.88 -11.09 20.55
CA VAL A 163 -2.59 -10.40 20.31
C VAL A 163 -2.81 -9.20 19.39
N LEU A 164 -2.41 -8.01 19.81
CA LEU A 164 -2.45 -6.80 18.98
C LEU A 164 -1.19 -6.71 18.12
N VAL A 165 -1.38 -6.85 16.81
CA VAL A 165 -0.30 -6.74 15.83
C VAL A 165 -0.41 -5.41 15.08
N ALA A 166 0.65 -4.60 15.13
CA ALA A 166 0.80 -3.37 14.35
C ALA A 166 1.72 -3.60 13.15
N VAL A 167 1.31 -3.15 11.95
CA VAL A 167 2.13 -3.27 10.74
C VAL A 167 2.40 -1.89 10.15
N ASN A 168 3.63 -1.41 10.32
CA ASN A 168 4.11 -0.14 9.78
C ASN A 168 5.01 -0.37 8.55
N VAL A 169 4.47 -0.15 7.36
CA VAL A 169 5.21 -0.33 6.10
C VAL A 169 5.96 0.92 5.62
N ASN A 170 5.95 1.98 6.42
CA ASN A 170 6.66 3.23 6.15
C ASN A 170 7.74 3.52 7.21
N ALA A 171 8.23 2.50 7.91
CA ALA A 171 9.18 2.70 8.98
C ALA A 171 10.51 3.30 8.45
N ASN A 172 11.05 4.26 9.21
CA ASN A 172 12.37 4.85 8.92
C ASN A 172 13.48 3.93 9.44
N ILE A 173 13.62 2.77 8.79
CA ILE A 173 14.65 1.76 9.08
C ILE A 173 15.44 1.49 7.78
N PRO A 174 16.72 1.06 7.88
CA PRO A 174 17.53 0.72 6.71
C PRO A 174 16.83 -0.33 5.82
N TYR A 175 16.91 -0.12 4.52
CA TYR A 175 16.44 -1.10 3.54
C TYR A 175 17.48 -2.21 3.34
N GLU A 176 17.06 -3.46 3.52
CA GLU A 176 17.83 -4.65 3.17
C GLU A 176 17.16 -5.34 1.98
N PRO A 177 17.85 -5.53 0.83
CA PRO A 177 17.29 -6.23 -0.33
C PRO A 177 16.86 -7.64 0.03
N VAL A 178 15.61 -7.98 -0.26
CA VAL A 178 14.99 -9.27 0.10
C VAL A 178 15.10 -10.31 -1.01
N LEU A 179 15.27 -9.86 -2.26
CA LEU A 179 15.45 -10.74 -3.42
C LEU A 179 16.93 -10.75 -3.86
N PRO A 180 17.44 -11.90 -4.36
CA PRO A 180 18.77 -11.95 -4.91
C PRO A 180 18.97 -10.94 -6.05
N GLU A 181 20.07 -10.21 -6.05
CA GLU A 181 20.40 -9.19 -7.06
C GLU A 181 20.27 -9.73 -8.51
N LYS A 182 20.66 -11.00 -8.73
CA LYS A 182 20.50 -11.67 -10.03
C LYS A 182 19.03 -11.80 -10.48
N LYS A 183 18.09 -11.97 -9.55
CA LYS A 183 16.65 -12.07 -9.86
C LYS A 183 16.12 -10.69 -10.24
N LEU A 184 16.48 -9.66 -9.48
CA LEU A 184 16.12 -8.26 -9.76
C LEU A 184 16.66 -7.81 -11.14
N LEU A 185 17.90 -8.12 -11.48
CA LEU A 185 18.50 -7.81 -12.77
C LEU A 185 17.79 -8.55 -13.91
N LYS A 186 17.47 -9.84 -13.74
CA LYS A 186 16.75 -10.63 -14.75
C LYS A 186 15.32 -10.10 -15.01
N GLU A 187 14.61 -9.68 -13.99
CA GLU A 187 13.29 -9.07 -14.13
C GLU A 187 13.38 -7.70 -14.85
N GLN A 188 14.40 -6.90 -14.56
CA GLN A 188 14.66 -5.66 -15.29
C GLN A 188 15.00 -5.93 -16.77
N GLU A 189 15.78 -6.96 -17.08
CA GLU A 189 16.12 -7.35 -18.46
C GLU A 189 14.91 -7.87 -19.24
N ILE A 190 14.07 -8.69 -18.61
CA ILE A 190 12.83 -9.19 -19.22
C ILE A 190 11.86 -8.02 -19.48
N HIS A 191 11.74 -7.12 -18.52
CA HIS A 191 10.91 -5.92 -18.66
C HIS A 191 11.42 -5.03 -19.80
N TYR A 192 12.72 -4.81 -19.87
CA TYR A 192 13.37 -4.04 -20.92
C TYR A 192 13.15 -4.66 -22.31
N SER A 193 13.31 -5.97 -22.44
CA SER A 193 13.11 -6.69 -23.71
C SER A 193 11.65 -6.60 -24.19
N LYS A 194 10.67 -6.73 -23.28
CA LYS A 194 9.24 -6.57 -23.59
C LYS A 194 8.90 -5.13 -24.00
N MET A 195 9.46 -4.13 -23.32
CA MET A 195 9.26 -2.73 -23.64
C MET A 195 9.88 -2.37 -25.01
N ARG A 196 11.06 -2.91 -25.32
CA ARG A 196 11.71 -2.75 -26.63
C ARG A 196 10.91 -3.40 -27.76
N ALA A 197 10.33 -4.57 -27.52
CA ALA A 197 9.49 -5.26 -28.50
C ALA A 197 8.16 -4.56 -28.76
N ALA A 198 7.65 -3.78 -27.80
CA ALA A 198 6.38 -3.06 -27.91
C ALA A 198 6.50 -1.67 -28.58
N LEU A 199 7.70 -1.18 -28.83
CA LEU A 199 7.97 0.16 -29.36
C LEU A 199 8.54 0.09 -30.79
N ASN A 200 8.01 0.97 -31.69
CA ASN A 200 8.55 1.12 -33.05
C ASN A 200 10.04 1.49 -33.01
N GLU A 201 10.80 1.07 -34.02
CA GLU A 201 12.26 1.26 -34.17
C GLU A 201 12.74 2.71 -33.90
N LYS A 202 11.90 3.69 -34.16
CA LYS A 202 12.20 5.11 -33.96
C LYS A 202 12.38 5.53 -32.49
N TRP A 203 11.83 4.77 -31.53
CA TRP A 203 11.90 5.03 -30.09
C TRP A 203 12.87 4.10 -29.36
N SER A 204 13.28 2.98 -29.98
CA SER A 204 14.20 2.02 -29.37
C SER A 204 15.58 2.65 -29.08
N GLY A 205 16.09 3.52 -29.95
CA GLY A 205 17.36 4.20 -29.77
C GLY A 205 17.42 5.18 -28.57
N LEU A 206 16.28 5.81 -28.22
CA LEU A 206 16.18 6.68 -27.04
C LEU A 206 16.20 5.88 -25.74
N ILE A 207 15.64 4.67 -25.77
CA ILE A 207 15.65 3.75 -24.63
C ILE A 207 17.04 3.16 -24.44
N ASP A 208 17.71 2.78 -25.51
CA ASP A 208 19.09 2.28 -25.44
C ASP A 208 20.04 3.34 -24.83
N LEU A 209 19.90 4.60 -25.20
CA LEU A 209 20.60 5.73 -24.60
C LEU A 209 20.27 5.94 -23.12
N TYR A 210 19.00 5.77 -22.73
CA TYR A 210 18.54 5.89 -21.34
C TYR A 210 19.11 4.77 -20.48
N VAL A 211 19.04 3.51 -20.94
CA VAL A 211 19.55 2.34 -20.22
C VAL A 211 21.07 2.33 -20.13
N GLU A 212 21.78 2.71 -21.20
CA GLU A 212 23.25 2.81 -21.19
C GLU A 212 23.74 3.88 -20.19
N LYS A 213 22.98 4.96 -20.02
CA LYS A 213 23.23 6.01 -19.03
C LYS A 213 23.06 5.50 -17.59
N TYR A 214 22.11 4.59 -17.33
CA TYR A 214 21.90 3.98 -16.01
C TYR A 214 22.86 2.82 -15.73
N ARG A 215 23.25 2.04 -16.75
CA ARG A 215 24.17 0.91 -16.62
C ARG A 215 25.62 1.31 -16.29
N LYS A 216 26.03 2.53 -16.61
CA LYS A 216 27.40 3.03 -16.38
C LYS A 216 27.67 3.57 -14.98
N GLY A 217 26.83 3.27 -13.98
CA GLY A 217 27.14 3.52 -12.56
C GLY A 217 27.50 4.97 -12.20
N ARG A 218 27.04 5.96 -12.96
CA ARG A 218 27.14 7.35 -12.51
C ARG A 218 26.17 7.54 -11.34
N PRO A 219 26.63 8.09 -10.19
CA PRO A 219 25.71 8.49 -9.14
C PRO A 219 24.60 9.33 -9.78
N ALA A 220 23.36 8.91 -9.63
CA ALA A 220 22.22 9.65 -10.15
C ALA A 220 22.36 11.08 -9.60
N LYS A 221 22.44 12.09 -10.49
CA LYS A 221 22.26 13.46 -10.02
C LYS A 221 20.95 13.51 -9.29
N PRO A 222 20.88 14.07 -8.07
CA PRO A 222 19.62 14.17 -7.36
C PRO A 222 18.59 14.77 -8.32
N LYS A 223 17.47 14.07 -8.53
CA LYS A 223 16.37 14.61 -9.35
C LYS A 223 15.99 15.94 -8.73
N PRO A 224 15.81 17.00 -9.53
CA PRO A 224 15.30 18.24 -8.98
C PRO A 224 13.94 17.93 -8.31
N TYR A 225 13.84 18.24 -7.02
CA TYR A 225 12.60 18.12 -6.26
C TYR A 225 11.53 19.00 -6.91
N ASN A 226 10.39 18.41 -7.26
CA ASN A 226 9.22 19.16 -7.68
C ASN A 226 8.23 19.32 -6.50
N LEU A 227 7.25 20.18 -6.66
CA LEU A 227 6.25 20.46 -5.60
C LEU A 227 5.53 19.18 -5.15
N PHE A 228 5.24 18.28 -6.07
CA PHE A 228 4.60 16.99 -5.77
C PHE A 228 5.46 16.12 -4.86
N ASP A 229 6.77 16.02 -5.12
CA ASP A 229 7.70 15.25 -4.29
C ASP A 229 7.74 15.83 -2.88
N VAL A 230 7.85 17.17 -2.74
CA VAL A 230 7.89 17.85 -1.44
C VAL A 230 6.62 17.58 -0.63
N ILE A 231 5.43 17.67 -1.25
CA ILE A 231 4.16 17.43 -0.57
C ILE A 231 4.05 15.96 -0.16
N SER A 232 4.38 15.04 -1.06
CA SER A 232 4.32 13.59 -0.79
C SER A 232 5.25 13.18 0.35
N ASP A 233 6.49 13.65 0.34
CA ASP A 233 7.47 13.34 1.38
C ASP A 233 7.07 13.97 2.72
N SER A 234 6.47 15.18 2.70
CA SER A 234 5.94 15.83 3.90
C SER A 234 4.78 15.04 4.52
N ILE A 235 3.89 14.50 3.69
CA ILE A 235 2.79 13.64 4.15
C ILE A 235 3.38 12.34 4.75
N ILE A 236 4.33 11.70 4.09
CA ILE A 236 4.98 10.47 4.60
C ILE A 236 5.66 10.75 5.95
N LEU A 237 6.36 11.87 6.09
CA LEU A 237 7.00 12.27 7.34
C LEU A 237 5.98 12.43 8.47
N ALA A 238 4.85 13.11 8.20
CA ALA A 238 3.77 13.27 9.17
C ALA A 238 3.12 11.92 9.53
N GLN A 239 2.88 11.05 8.55
CA GLN A 239 2.38 9.69 8.76
C GLN A 239 3.30 8.85 9.65
N ASN A 240 4.62 8.91 9.42
CA ASN A 240 5.59 8.20 10.25
C ASN A 240 5.56 8.68 11.70
N LYS A 241 5.47 9.98 11.92
CA LYS A 241 5.34 10.54 13.27
C LYS A 241 4.02 10.11 13.93
N ALA A 242 2.92 10.17 13.21
CA ALA A 242 1.62 9.70 13.71
C ALA A 242 1.65 8.21 14.05
N ALA A 243 2.18 7.35 13.16
CA ALA A 243 2.31 5.92 13.41
C ALA A 243 3.11 5.61 14.68
N SER A 244 4.24 6.31 14.90
CA SER A 244 5.01 6.18 16.15
C SER A 244 4.16 6.52 17.38
N LEU A 245 3.40 7.62 17.34
CA LEU A 245 2.53 8.02 18.47
C LEU A 245 1.41 6.99 18.73
N TYR A 246 0.84 6.37 17.69
CA TYR A 246 -0.13 5.30 17.86
C TYR A 246 0.51 4.03 18.45
N ILE A 247 1.71 3.65 18.01
CA ILE A 247 2.45 2.52 18.60
C ILE A 247 2.73 2.78 20.09
N ASP A 248 3.24 3.97 20.43
CA ASP A 248 3.53 4.34 21.81
C ASP A 248 2.27 4.35 22.69
N LYS A 249 1.15 4.85 22.16
CA LYS A 249 -0.12 4.98 22.88
C LYS A 249 -0.81 3.64 23.12
N TYR A 250 -0.86 2.78 22.10
CA TYR A 250 -1.64 1.54 22.14
C TYR A 250 -0.82 0.32 22.51
N ASN A 251 0.51 0.46 22.57
CA ASN A 251 1.48 -0.56 22.99
C ASN A 251 1.15 -1.96 22.42
N PRO A 252 1.20 -2.15 21.07
CA PRO A 252 0.88 -3.42 20.47
C PRO A 252 1.86 -4.51 20.91
N ASP A 253 1.36 -5.74 21.03
CA ASP A 253 2.15 -6.90 21.46
C ASP A 253 3.26 -7.22 20.43
N ILE A 254 2.97 -7.04 19.14
CA ILE A 254 3.91 -7.26 18.04
C ILE A 254 3.90 -6.05 17.11
N VAL A 255 5.08 -5.50 16.82
CA VAL A 255 5.29 -4.44 15.83
C VAL A 255 6.10 -5.00 14.67
N ILE A 256 5.50 -4.98 13.46
CA ILE A 256 6.12 -5.44 12.22
C ILE A 256 6.42 -4.20 11.37
N GLU A 257 7.68 -4.04 10.97
CA GLU A 257 8.15 -2.88 10.25
C GLU A 257 8.86 -3.26 8.96
N THR A 258 8.53 -2.55 7.86
CA THR A 258 9.30 -2.58 6.61
C THR A 258 9.82 -1.19 6.28
N SER A 259 10.96 -1.11 5.59
CA SER A 259 11.60 0.16 5.26
C SER A 259 10.75 1.00 4.30
N VAL A 260 10.68 2.31 4.56
CA VAL A 260 10.10 3.29 3.62
C VAL A 260 10.86 3.35 2.29
N ASP A 261 12.14 2.98 2.30
CA ASP A 261 13.04 3.03 1.14
C ASP A 261 12.94 1.81 0.21
N ILE A 262 12.08 0.82 0.53
CA ILE A 262 11.93 -0.39 -0.29
C ILE A 262 11.40 -0.09 -1.70
N CYS A 263 10.51 0.87 -1.84
CA CYS A 263 9.98 1.31 -3.13
C CYS A 263 9.32 2.69 -3.04
N SER A 264 9.03 3.31 -4.18
CA SER A 264 8.21 4.52 -4.22
C SER A 264 6.73 4.18 -4.03
N THR A 265 5.91 5.21 -3.72
CA THR A 265 4.46 5.07 -3.47
C THR A 265 3.69 4.42 -4.62
N PHE A 266 4.23 4.44 -5.85
CA PHE A 266 3.56 3.96 -7.06
C PHE A 266 4.19 2.70 -7.69
N ASP A 267 5.16 2.07 -7.06
CA ASP A 267 5.86 0.91 -7.60
C ASP A 267 5.07 -0.41 -7.40
N PHE A 268 3.77 -0.42 -7.72
CA PHE A 268 2.89 -1.60 -7.56
C PHE A 268 3.35 -2.83 -8.35
N TYR A 269 4.15 -2.65 -9.40
CA TYR A 269 4.75 -3.74 -10.18
C TYR A 269 5.85 -4.51 -9.44
N LYS A 270 6.24 -4.05 -8.25
CA LYS A 270 7.20 -4.75 -7.36
C LYS A 270 6.51 -5.70 -6.37
N SER A 271 5.34 -6.20 -6.71
CA SER A 271 4.48 -6.97 -5.79
C SER A 271 5.21 -8.18 -5.17
N GLU A 272 6.00 -8.93 -5.94
CA GLU A 272 6.74 -10.09 -5.42
C GLU A 272 7.74 -9.69 -4.33
N GLU A 273 8.56 -8.66 -4.59
CA GLU A 273 9.54 -8.13 -3.63
C GLU A 273 8.87 -7.63 -2.34
N LEU A 274 7.75 -6.91 -2.50
CA LEU A 274 7.03 -6.32 -1.37
C LEU A 274 6.34 -7.38 -0.51
N ILE A 275 5.74 -8.40 -1.11
CA ILE A 275 5.14 -9.52 -0.38
C ILE A 275 6.21 -10.27 0.41
N GLU A 276 7.37 -10.56 -0.20
CA GLU A 276 8.46 -11.25 0.47
C GLU A 276 9.06 -10.41 1.61
N ALA A 277 9.20 -9.11 1.41
CA ALA A 277 9.62 -8.19 2.48
C ALA A 277 8.68 -8.24 3.68
N GLY A 278 7.37 -8.28 3.43
CA GLY A 278 6.37 -8.43 4.48
C GLY A 278 6.51 -9.74 5.26
N ARG A 279 6.74 -10.87 4.55
CA ARG A 279 6.98 -12.17 5.20
C ARG A 279 8.21 -12.14 6.11
N ILE A 280 9.33 -11.65 5.57
CA ILE A 280 10.61 -11.58 6.32
C ILE A 280 10.45 -10.68 7.54
N ALA A 281 9.83 -9.52 7.40
CA ALA A 281 9.61 -8.59 8.51
C ALA A 281 8.73 -9.21 9.61
N CYS A 282 7.66 -9.92 9.21
CA CYS A 282 6.79 -10.63 10.13
C CYS A 282 7.55 -11.71 10.89
N ARG A 283 8.28 -12.59 10.21
CA ARG A 283 9.08 -13.66 10.82
C ARG A 283 10.09 -13.13 11.82
N LYS A 284 10.82 -12.05 11.46
CA LYS A 284 11.76 -11.38 12.39
C LYS A 284 11.04 -10.85 13.65
N ALA A 285 9.85 -10.27 13.47
CA ALA A 285 9.08 -9.71 14.59
C ALA A 285 8.53 -10.82 15.52
N LEU A 286 8.04 -11.94 14.98
CA LEU A 286 7.58 -13.09 15.74
C LEU A 286 8.71 -13.71 16.56
N GLN A 287 9.87 -13.96 15.97
CA GLN A 287 11.05 -14.48 16.67
C GLN A 287 11.50 -13.57 17.82
N LYS A 288 11.40 -12.24 17.61
CA LYS A 288 11.73 -11.27 18.66
C LYS A 288 10.70 -11.27 19.80
N ALA A 289 9.43 -11.52 19.51
CA ALA A 289 8.39 -11.62 20.53
C ALA A 289 8.59 -12.89 21.39
N GLU A 290 8.80 -14.05 20.77
CA GLU A 290 9.07 -15.34 21.43
C GLU A 290 10.32 -15.30 22.34
N SER A 291 11.30 -14.48 22.00
CA SER A 291 12.54 -14.34 22.82
C SER A 291 12.38 -13.44 24.04
N ARG A 292 11.21 -12.81 24.24
CA ARG A 292 10.92 -11.93 25.40
C ARG A 292 10.11 -12.63 26.49
N ASP A 293 9.46 -13.74 26.15
CA ASP A 293 8.76 -14.64 27.07
C ASP A 293 9.74 -15.69 27.66
#